data_33e3e59ce1d4f37519f32b4b3f43aec5
#
_entry.id   33e3e59ce1d4f37519f32b4b3f43aec5
#
_cell.length_a   1.000
_cell.length_b   1.000
_cell.length_c   1.000
_cell.angle_alpha   90.00
_cell.angle_beta   90.00
_cell.angle_gamma   90.00
#
_symmetry.space_group_name_H-M   'P 1'
#
loop_
_entity.id
_entity.type
_entity.pdbx_description
1 polymer ?
#
loop_
_entity_poly.entity_id
_entity_poly.type
_entity_poly.pdbx_seq_one_letter_code
_entity_poly.pdbx_strand_id
1 'polypeptide(L)'
;FFFYLRSPLAGFVDILLLDALVIVYICRVRHRTPSAAWLFAPYVLWILFATYLNGYILVKNPDNKIVTQNVLTTNIDTLSNSKNRQTMKHTLPQLPYKTEALAPKMSAETFEYHYGKHLQTYIDNLNKLIEGTPYAEMPLDEIVRKADGGVFNNAAQTWNHTFFFLTLTPDQQPMPEKLAAVLARDFGSVEAFREAFTKAAVGLFGSGWTWLAQ
;
A
#
# COMPACT_ATOMS: atom_id res chain seq x y z
N PHE A 1 4.92 -16.53 -7.97
CA PHE A 1 5.74 -17.11 -6.87
C PHE A 1 5.94 -16.09 -5.76
N PHE A 2 6.41 -14.85 -6.06
CA PHE A 2 6.61 -13.81 -5.05
C PHE A 2 5.35 -13.54 -4.22
N PHE A 3 4.20 -13.34 -4.88
CA PHE A 3 2.92 -13.07 -4.20
C PHE A 3 2.33 -14.30 -3.49
N TYR A 4 2.55 -15.49 -4.02
CA TYR A 4 2.03 -16.72 -3.43
C TYR A 4 2.86 -17.18 -2.23
N LEU A 5 4.19 -17.23 -2.38
CA LEU A 5 5.11 -17.69 -1.33
C LEU A 5 5.57 -16.54 -0.41
N ARG A 6 5.26 -15.28 -0.74
CA ARG A 6 5.73 -14.08 -0.04
C ARG A 6 7.26 -14.07 0.18
N SER A 7 7.99 -14.62 -0.76
CA SER A 7 9.44 -14.76 -0.70
C SER A 7 10.09 -13.90 -1.79
N PRO A 8 10.83 -12.83 -1.44
CA PRO A 8 11.59 -12.03 -2.40
C PRO A 8 12.60 -12.85 -3.19
N LEU A 9 13.22 -13.86 -2.54
CA LEU A 9 14.16 -14.75 -3.21
C LEU A 9 13.47 -15.61 -4.27
N ALA A 10 12.29 -16.17 -3.96
CA ALA A 10 11.52 -16.96 -4.92
C ALA A 10 11.05 -16.10 -6.11
N GLY A 11 10.62 -14.85 -5.85
CA GLY A 11 10.26 -13.90 -6.90
C GLY A 11 11.45 -13.51 -7.77
N PHE A 12 12.64 -13.35 -7.18
CA PHE A 12 13.87 -13.07 -7.91
C PHE A 12 14.29 -14.23 -8.81
N VAL A 13 14.21 -15.47 -8.32
CA VAL A 13 14.48 -16.68 -9.11
C VAL A 13 13.50 -16.82 -10.28
N ASP A 14 12.23 -16.56 -10.05
CA ASP A 14 11.17 -16.61 -11.08
C ASP A 14 11.44 -15.60 -12.22
N ILE A 15 11.85 -14.37 -11.87
CA ILE A 15 12.25 -13.35 -12.86
C ILE A 15 13.47 -13.81 -13.66
N LEU A 16 14.49 -14.37 -13.03
CA LEU A 16 15.69 -14.87 -13.74
C LEU A 16 15.35 -15.99 -14.72
N LEU A 17 14.42 -16.88 -14.36
CA LEU A 17 13.95 -17.93 -15.26
C LEU A 17 13.17 -17.33 -16.46
N LEU A 18 12.35 -16.33 -16.22
CA LEU A 18 11.64 -15.62 -17.27
C LEU A 18 12.60 -14.90 -18.21
N ASP A 19 13.62 -14.22 -17.69
CA ASP A 19 14.67 -13.56 -18.46
C ASP A 19 15.38 -14.57 -19.38
N ALA A 20 15.76 -15.73 -18.85
CA ALA A 20 16.40 -16.79 -19.63
C ALA A 20 15.51 -17.28 -20.78
N LEU A 21 14.21 -17.50 -20.52
CA LEU A 21 13.25 -17.92 -21.56
C LEU A 21 13.09 -16.86 -22.65
N VAL A 22 13.01 -15.58 -22.28
CA VAL A 22 12.90 -14.48 -23.25
C VAL A 22 14.15 -14.36 -24.09
N ILE A 23 15.35 -14.50 -23.51
CA ILE A 23 16.62 -14.50 -24.25
C ILE A 23 16.65 -15.65 -25.26
N VAL A 24 16.32 -16.88 -24.86
CA VAL A 24 16.25 -18.03 -25.74
C VAL A 24 15.26 -17.81 -26.89
N TYR A 25 14.11 -17.25 -26.59
CA TYR A 25 13.11 -16.92 -27.60
C TYR A 25 13.62 -15.88 -28.62
N ILE A 26 14.22 -14.79 -28.15
CA ILE A 26 14.79 -13.74 -29.00
C ILE A 26 15.93 -14.31 -29.88
N CYS A 27 16.81 -15.14 -29.34
CA CYS A 27 17.86 -15.80 -30.12
C CYS A 27 17.27 -16.66 -31.25
N ARG A 28 16.20 -17.40 -30.98
CA ARG A 28 15.50 -18.21 -32.01
C ARG A 28 14.83 -17.35 -33.08
N VAL A 29 14.15 -16.27 -32.67
CA VAL A 29 13.44 -15.37 -33.61
C VAL A 29 14.42 -14.56 -34.46
N ARG A 30 15.54 -14.10 -33.89
CA ARG A 30 16.56 -13.33 -34.60
C ARG A 30 17.12 -14.06 -35.83
N HIS A 31 17.25 -15.39 -35.77
CA HIS A 31 17.74 -16.18 -36.89
C HIS A 31 16.71 -16.32 -38.01
N ARG A 32 15.42 -16.17 -37.74
CA ARG A 32 14.35 -16.30 -38.73
C ARG A 32 13.83 -14.96 -39.25
N THR A 33 13.67 -13.99 -38.38
CA THR A 33 13.12 -12.65 -38.66
C THR A 33 13.84 -11.59 -37.82
N PRO A 34 14.99 -11.06 -38.31
CA PRO A 34 15.79 -10.09 -37.57
C PRO A 34 15.02 -8.83 -37.15
N SER A 35 14.14 -8.33 -38.02
CA SER A 35 13.31 -7.15 -37.74
C SER A 35 12.31 -7.36 -36.60
N ALA A 36 11.76 -8.57 -36.46
CA ALA A 36 10.87 -8.89 -35.39
C ALA A 36 11.58 -8.94 -34.01
N ALA A 37 12.87 -9.28 -33.98
CA ALA A 37 13.66 -9.29 -32.74
C ALA A 37 13.80 -7.88 -32.15
N TRP A 38 13.87 -6.84 -32.95
CA TRP A 38 13.97 -5.44 -32.49
C TRP A 38 12.69 -4.94 -31.80
N LEU A 39 11.53 -5.50 -32.14
CA LEU A 39 10.26 -5.16 -31.45
C LEU A 39 10.25 -5.55 -29.97
N PHE A 40 11.11 -6.50 -29.59
CA PHE A 40 11.25 -6.90 -28.18
C PHE A 40 12.25 -6.06 -27.38
N ALA A 41 12.99 -5.15 -28.02
CA ALA A 41 14.00 -4.34 -27.32
C ALA A 41 13.43 -3.53 -26.13
N PRO A 42 12.29 -2.84 -26.23
CA PRO A 42 11.70 -2.15 -25.08
C PRO A 42 11.30 -3.10 -23.96
N TYR A 43 10.81 -4.29 -24.31
CA TYR A 43 10.42 -5.31 -23.34
C TYR A 43 11.65 -5.89 -22.60
N VAL A 44 12.75 -6.13 -23.31
CA VAL A 44 14.01 -6.58 -22.69
C VAL A 44 14.54 -5.54 -21.72
N LEU A 45 14.54 -4.26 -22.09
CA LEU A 45 14.95 -3.18 -21.19
C LEU A 45 14.09 -3.13 -19.92
N TRP A 46 12.79 -3.32 -20.07
CA TRP A 46 11.87 -3.34 -18.93
C TRP A 46 12.12 -4.54 -18.00
N ILE A 47 12.34 -5.74 -18.56
CA ILE A 47 12.67 -6.95 -17.76
C ILE A 47 13.99 -6.76 -17.02
N LEU A 48 15.04 -6.28 -17.67
CA LEU A 48 16.33 -6.00 -17.04
C LEU A 48 16.21 -4.99 -15.89
N PHE A 49 15.38 -3.95 -16.06
CA PHE A 49 15.10 -3.02 -14.99
C PHE A 49 14.35 -3.69 -13.83
N ALA A 50 13.36 -4.54 -14.11
CA ALA A 50 12.61 -5.27 -13.09
C ALA A 50 13.53 -6.24 -12.33
N THR A 51 14.44 -6.94 -13.01
CA THR A 51 15.43 -7.83 -12.40
C THR A 51 16.41 -7.07 -11.51
N TYR A 52 16.92 -5.91 -11.98
CA TYR A 52 17.74 -5.01 -11.18
C TYR A 52 17.01 -4.56 -9.91
N LEU A 53 15.76 -4.11 -10.02
CA LEU A 53 14.97 -3.64 -8.88
C LEU A 53 14.73 -4.74 -7.85
N ASN A 54 14.40 -5.95 -8.30
CA ASN A 54 14.20 -7.10 -7.39
C ASN A 54 15.51 -7.52 -6.71
N GLY A 55 16.63 -7.51 -7.44
CA GLY A 55 17.97 -7.77 -6.88
C GLY A 55 18.35 -6.70 -5.85
N TYR A 56 18.06 -5.43 -6.12
CA TYR A 56 18.30 -4.33 -5.19
C TYR A 56 17.50 -4.50 -3.89
N ILE A 57 16.20 -4.85 -4.01
CA ILE A 57 15.31 -5.11 -2.85
C ILE A 57 15.88 -6.28 -2.03
N LEU A 58 16.31 -7.36 -2.67
CA LEU A 58 16.87 -8.54 -2.00
C LEU A 58 18.14 -8.19 -1.21
N VAL A 59 19.03 -7.37 -1.79
CA VAL A 59 20.30 -6.96 -1.14
C VAL A 59 20.05 -5.97 0.01
N LYS A 60 19.07 -5.05 -0.16
CA LYS A 60 18.77 -4.03 0.86
C LYS A 60 17.91 -4.55 2.01
N ASN A 61 17.27 -5.72 1.84
CA ASN A 61 16.48 -6.38 2.88
C ASN A 61 17.07 -7.78 3.19
N PRO A 62 18.31 -7.87 3.70
CA PRO A 62 18.98 -9.16 3.99
C PRO A 62 18.29 -9.94 5.12
N ASP A 63 17.48 -9.26 5.95
CA ASP A 63 16.80 -9.84 7.12
C ASP A 63 15.44 -10.48 6.78
N ASN A 64 15.22 -10.81 5.52
CA ASN A 64 14.11 -11.68 5.13
C ASN A 64 14.36 -13.13 5.63
N LYS A 65 14.79 -13.24 6.89
CA LYS A 65 14.75 -14.47 7.65
C LYS A 65 13.28 -14.85 7.73
N ILE A 66 12.92 -15.89 6.98
CA ILE A 66 11.81 -16.75 7.40
C ILE A 66 12.14 -17.07 8.85
N VAL A 67 11.45 -16.40 9.77
CA VAL A 67 11.45 -16.78 11.17
C VAL A 67 10.70 -18.11 11.20
N THR A 68 11.42 -19.17 10.88
CA THR A 68 11.10 -20.49 11.37
C THR A 68 11.45 -20.43 12.84
N GLN A 69 10.59 -19.75 13.62
CA GLN A 69 10.67 -19.86 15.05
C GLN A 69 10.50 -21.32 15.41
N ASN A 70 11.59 -21.89 15.88
CA ASN A 70 11.54 -23.02 16.79
C ASN A 70 10.70 -22.61 18.02
N VAL A 71 9.38 -22.70 17.90
CA VAL A 71 8.46 -22.62 19.03
C VAL A 71 8.35 -24.02 19.61
N LEU A 72 9.42 -24.49 20.19
CA LEU A 72 9.37 -25.58 21.15
C LEU A 72 10.39 -25.25 22.24
N THR A 73 9.83 -24.93 23.39
CA THR A 73 10.45 -24.69 24.70
C THR A 73 10.57 -23.22 25.11
N THR A 74 9.47 -22.60 25.50
CA THR A 74 9.49 -21.67 26.65
C THR A 74 8.07 -21.47 27.20
N ASN A 75 7.86 -22.06 28.36
CA ASN A 75 7.00 -21.57 29.44
C ASN A 75 5.48 -21.71 29.34
N ILE A 76 5.00 -22.78 29.90
CA ILE A 76 3.63 -23.01 30.40
C ILE A 76 3.16 -21.87 31.36
N ASP A 77 4.06 -21.08 31.94
CA ASP A 77 3.72 -19.98 32.84
C ASP A 77 3.22 -18.70 32.20
N THR A 78 3.41 -18.54 30.86
CA THR A 78 2.89 -17.40 30.12
C THR A 78 1.46 -17.62 29.61
N LEU A 79 0.96 -18.85 29.59
CA LEU A 79 -0.39 -19.19 29.08
C LEU A 79 -1.51 -18.84 30.08
N SER A 80 -1.20 -18.65 31.36
CA SER A 80 -2.20 -18.27 32.37
C SER A 80 -2.52 -16.77 32.37
N ASN A 81 -1.64 -15.93 31.81
CA ASN A 81 -1.81 -14.48 31.78
C ASN A 81 -2.40 -13.94 30.47
N SER A 82 -2.59 -14.83 29.44
CA SER A 82 -3.12 -14.44 28.13
C SER A 82 -4.66 -14.36 28.08
N LYS A 83 -5.36 -14.81 29.12
CA LYS A 83 -6.83 -14.87 29.13
C LYS A 83 -7.53 -13.51 29.33
N ASN A 84 -6.81 -12.42 29.56
CA ASN A 84 -7.42 -11.10 29.76
C ASN A 84 -6.85 -10.00 28.84
N ARG A 85 -6.20 -10.37 27.73
CA ARG A 85 -5.75 -9.41 26.72
C ARG A 85 -6.92 -9.13 25.78
N GLN A 86 -7.44 -7.94 25.86
CA GLN A 86 -8.53 -7.47 25.02
C GLN A 86 -7.95 -7.13 23.64
N THR A 87 -8.13 -8.02 22.66
CA THR A 87 -7.72 -7.77 21.27
C THR A 87 -8.47 -6.56 20.75
N MET A 88 -7.74 -5.58 20.24
CA MET A 88 -8.32 -4.37 19.66
C MET A 88 -8.73 -4.65 18.20
N LYS A 89 -10.01 -4.96 18.00
CA LYS A 89 -10.55 -5.18 16.67
C LYS A 89 -10.74 -3.85 15.96
N HIS A 90 -10.04 -3.65 14.85
CA HIS A 90 -10.26 -2.49 13.98
C HIS A 90 -11.57 -2.66 13.22
N THR A 91 -12.34 -1.56 13.08
CA THR A 91 -13.66 -1.53 12.44
C THR A 91 -13.76 -0.34 11.49
N LEU A 92 -14.75 -0.36 10.60
CA LEU A 92 -15.08 0.83 9.78
C LEU A 92 -15.35 2.04 10.68
N PRO A 93 -14.75 3.21 10.36
CA PRO A 93 -15.05 4.44 11.08
C PRO A 93 -16.50 4.87 10.81
N GLN A 94 -17.18 5.37 11.82
CA GLN A 94 -18.48 5.96 11.60
C GLN A 94 -18.33 7.27 10.83
N LEU A 95 -19.03 7.41 9.68
CA LEU A 95 -19.03 8.64 8.90
C LEU A 95 -19.83 9.73 9.63
N PRO A 96 -19.34 11.00 9.65
CA PRO A 96 -20.06 12.12 10.25
C PRO A 96 -21.21 12.67 9.36
N TYR A 97 -21.45 12.05 8.20
CA TYR A 97 -22.46 12.42 7.20
C TYR A 97 -23.07 11.17 6.58
N LYS A 98 -24.22 11.36 5.89
CA LYS A 98 -24.84 10.28 5.13
C LYS A 98 -24.11 10.05 3.81
N THR A 99 -24.09 8.83 3.32
CA THR A 99 -23.40 8.44 2.07
C THR A 99 -23.91 9.18 0.84
N GLU A 100 -25.16 9.64 0.85
CA GLU A 100 -25.78 10.42 -0.24
C GLU A 100 -25.43 11.92 -0.18
N ALA A 101 -24.89 12.40 0.94
CA ALA A 101 -24.74 13.83 1.21
C ALA A 101 -23.70 14.52 0.31
N LEU A 102 -22.79 13.75 -0.30
CA LEU A 102 -21.75 14.29 -1.20
C LEU A 102 -22.14 14.23 -2.69
N ALA A 103 -23.35 13.76 -3.02
CA ALA A 103 -23.83 13.78 -4.39
C ALA A 103 -23.98 15.22 -4.92
N PRO A 104 -23.76 15.50 -6.22
CA PRO A 104 -23.39 14.55 -7.27
C PRO A 104 -21.89 14.29 -7.40
N LYS A 105 -21.04 14.92 -6.58
CA LYS A 105 -19.56 14.80 -6.70
C LYS A 105 -19.07 13.41 -6.33
N MET A 106 -19.69 12.80 -5.33
CA MET A 106 -19.43 11.41 -4.91
C MET A 106 -20.78 10.74 -4.66
N SER A 107 -21.08 9.69 -5.43
CA SER A 107 -22.36 8.98 -5.33
C SER A 107 -22.40 8.02 -4.15
N ALA A 108 -23.61 7.67 -3.68
CA ALA A 108 -23.78 6.62 -2.68
C ALA A 108 -23.19 5.28 -3.12
N GLU A 109 -23.25 4.95 -4.42
CA GLU A 109 -22.62 3.77 -4.99
C GLU A 109 -21.08 3.80 -4.83
N THR A 110 -20.45 4.97 -5.02
CA THR A 110 -19.01 5.14 -4.75
C THR A 110 -18.69 4.81 -3.29
N PHE A 111 -19.53 5.25 -2.34
CA PHE A 111 -19.35 4.89 -0.93
C PHE A 111 -19.54 3.39 -0.67
N GLU A 112 -20.52 2.76 -1.30
CA GLU A 112 -20.72 1.30 -1.17
C GLU A 112 -19.44 0.53 -1.55
N TYR A 113 -18.80 0.90 -2.66
CA TYR A 113 -17.59 0.22 -3.12
C TYR A 113 -16.33 0.68 -2.39
N HIS A 114 -16.09 1.99 -2.30
CA HIS A 114 -14.81 2.50 -1.82
C HIS A 114 -14.71 2.47 -0.28
N TYR A 115 -15.79 2.82 0.42
CA TYR A 115 -15.85 2.76 1.88
C TYR A 115 -16.32 1.37 2.36
N GLY A 116 -17.48 0.90 1.87
CA GLY A 116 -18.13 -0.30 2.38
C GLY A 116 -17.43 -1.62 2.00
N LYS A 117 -16.79 -1.70 0.82
CA LYS A 117 -16.09 -2.92 0.37
C LYS A 117 -14.58 -2.78 0.41
N HIS A 118 -14.02 -1.75 -0.21
CA HIS A 118 -12.58 -1.61 -0.37
C HIS A 118 -11.87 -1.35 0.99
N LEU A 119 -12.30 -0.33 1.73
CA LEU A 119 -11.76 -0.06 3.06
C LEU A 119 -12.03 -1.23 4.03
N GLN A 120 -13.25 -1.82 4.00
CA GLN A 120 -13.56 -2.99 4.82
C GLN A 120 -12.59 -4.15 4.56
N THR A 121 -12.23 -4.39 3.31
CA THR A 121 -11.26 -5.45 2.95
C THR A 121 -9.90 -5.22 3.60
N TYR A 122 -9.39 -3.98 3.63
CA TYR A 122 -8.14 -3.69 4.34
C TYR A 122 -8.25 -3.93 5.84
N ILE A 123 -9.36 -3.54 6.44
CA ILE A 123 -9.63 -3.75 7.88
C ILE A 123 -9.70 -5.24 8.19
N ASP A 124 -10.44 -6.03 7.41
CA ASP A 124 -10.58 -7.46 7.63
C ASP A 124 -9.24 -8.20 7.47
N ASN A 125 -8.45 -7.82 6.46
CA ASN A 125 -7.12 -8.37 6.26
C ASN A 125 -6.17 -7.97 7.40
N LEU A 126 -6.21 -6.71 7.84
CA LEU A 126 -5.42 -6.25 8.99
C LEU A 126 -5.74 -7.09 10.22
N ASN A 127 -7.03 -7.19 10.58
CA ASN A 127 -7.46 -7.96 11.75
C ASN A 127 -6.99 -9.42 11.71
N LYS A 128 -7.02 -10.06 10.52
CA LYS A 128 -6.50 -11.41 10.33
C LYS A 128 -4.98 -11.50 10.49
N LEU A 129 -4.25 -10.50 9.95
CA LEU A 129 -2.79 -10.50 9.97
C LEU A 129 -2.21 -10.23 11.35
N ILE A 130 -2.90 -9.46 12.19
CA ILE A 130 -2.43 -9.11 13.54
C ILE A 130 -2.86 -10.11 14.60
N GLU A 131 -3.77 -11.03 14.29
CA GLU A 131 -4.25 -12.04 15.24
C GLU A 131 -3.08 -12.86 15.82
N GLY A 132 -3.02 -12.95 17.16
CA GLY A 132 -1.95 -13.65 17.86
C GLY A 132 -0.55 -12.98 17.79
N THR A 133 -0.44 -11.77 17.23
CA THR A 133 0.79 -11.00 17.19
C THR A 133 0.81 -9.88 18.23
N PRO A 134 1.96 -9.27 18.52
CA PRO A 134 2.03 -8.08 19.39
C PRO A 134 1.18 -6.90 18.89
N TYR A 135 0.83 -6.86 17.60
CA TYR A 135 0.01 -5.81 16.99
C TYR A 135 -1.47 -5.91 17.35
N ALA A 136 -1.95 -7.08 17.82
CA ALA A 136 -3.37 -7.31 18.15
C ALA A 136 -3.95 -6.38 19.22
N GLU A 137 -3.09 -5.76 20.02
CA GLU A 137 -3.47 -4.86 21.13
C GLU A 137 -3.07 -3.40 20.86
N MET A 138 -2.51 -3.12 19.64
CA MET A 138 -2.01 -1.80 19.33
C MET A 138 -3.07 -0.96 18.59
N PRO A 139 -3.15 0.35 18.85
CA PRO A 139 -3.92 1.26 18.04
C PRO A 139 -3.33 1.35 16.63
N LEU A 140 -4.20 1.69 15.65
CA LEU A 140 -3.86 1.67 14.23
C LEU A 140 -2.63 2.51 13.87
N ASP A 141 -2.50 3.69 14.46
CA ASP A 141 -1.38 4.60 14.23
C ASP A 141 -0.03 4.05 14.74
N GLU A 142 -0.05 3.27 15.83
CA GLU A 142 1.14 2.55 16.30
C GLU A 142 1.52 1.38 15.39
N ILE A 143 0.53 0.63 14.89
CA ILE A 143 0.78 -0.44 13.92
C ILE A 143 1.43 0.13 12.67
N VAL A 144 0.91 1.25 12.12
CA VAL A 144 1.50 1.92 10.95
C VAL A 144 2.95 2.33 11.18
N ARG A 145 3.32 2.76 12.40
CA ARG A 145 4.70 3.18 12.72
C ARG A 145 5.66 2.02 12.94
N LYS A 146 5.17 0.86 13.37
CA LYS A 146 6.01 -0.25 13.87
C LYS A 146 6.02 -1.47 12.96
N ALA A 147 4.99 -1.63 12.13
CA ALA A 147 4.84 -2.81 11.28
C ALA A 147 5.56 -2.63 9.94
N ASP A 148 5.80 -3.75 9.28
CA ASP A 148 6.30 -3.85 7.92
C ASP A 148 5.43 -4.80 7.06
N GLY A 149 5.79 -4.94 5.79
CA GLY A 149 5.19 -5.91 4.87
C GLY A 149 3.66 -5.82 4.80
N GLY A 150 3.00 -6.98 4.89
CA GLY A 150 1.55 -7.09 4.75
C GLY A 150 0.77 -6.41 5.87
N VAL A 151 1.27 -6.42 7.11
CA VAL A 151 0.65 -5.73 8.24
C VAL A 151 0.69 -4.23 8.02
N PHE A 152 1.87 -3.67 7.71
CA PHE A 152 2.02 -2.26 7.38
C PHE A 152 1.09 -1.84 6.23
N ASN A 153 1.09 -2.59 5.12
CA ASN A 153 0.30 -2.23 3.95
C ASN A 153 -1.20 -2.14 4.27
N ASN A 154 -1.75 -3.13 5.00
CA ASN A 154 -3.16 -3.11 5.35
C ASN A 154 -3.47 -2.05 6.42
N ALA A 155 -2.59 -1.85 7.40
CA ALA A 155 -2.75 -0.81 8.42
C ALA A 155 -2.67 0.60 7.82
N ALA A 156 -1.68 0.87 6.96
CA ALA A 156 -1.51 2.16 6.31
C ALA A 156 -2.69 2.48 5.37
N GLN A 157 -3.19 1.50 4.61
CA GLN A 157 -4.38 1.69 3.77
C GLN A 157 -5.64 1.90 4.61
N THR A 158 -5.80 1.18 5.71
CA THR A 158 -6.90 1.42 6.66
C THR A 158 -6.84 2.85 7.20
N TRP A 159 -5.67 3.30 7.62
CA TRP A 159 -5.46 4.64 8.15
C TRP A 159 -5.73 5.72 7.10
N ASN A 160 -5.17 5.57 5.90
CA ASN A 160 -5.33 6.52 4.80
C ASN A 160 -6.80 6.69 4.39
N HIS A 161 -7.52 5.58 4.21
CA HIS A 161 -8.94 5.64 3.83
C HIS A 161 -9.80 6.20 4.95
N THR A 162 -9.51 5.83 6.21
CA THR A 162 -10.19 6.40 7.38
C THR A 162 -10.03 7.91 7.42
N PHE A 163 -8.81 8.40 7.31
CA PHE A 163 -8.53 9.83 7.28
C PHE A 163 -9.24 10.52 6.10
N PHE A 164 -9.15 9.96 4.90
CA PHE A 164 -9.80 10.49 3.71
C PHE A 164 -11.31 10.66 3.90
N PHE A 165 -12.02 9.60 4.30
CA PHE A 165 -13.47 9.67 4.47
C PHE A 165 -13.89 10.60 5.62
N LEU A 166 -13.14 10.68 6.69
CA LEU A 166 -13.46 11.57 7.82
C LEU A 166 -13.14 13.04 7.55
N THR A 167 -12.32 13.36 6.54
CA THR A 167 -12.05 14.75 6.13
C THR A 167 -13.04 15.30 5.11
N LEU A 168 -13.89 14.45 4.53
CA LEU A 168 -14.94 14.89 3.61
C LEU A 168 -16.09 15.52 4.38
N THR A 169 -16.71 16.54 3.79
CA THR A 169 -17.89 17.19 4.35
C THR A 169 -18.86 17.61 3.23
N PRO A 170 -20.18 17.47 3.42
CA PRO A 170 -21.17 18.02 2.49
C PRO A 170 -21.23 19.55 2.55
N ASP A 171 -20.85 20.14 3.68
CA ASP A 171 -20.89 21.58 3.91
C ASP A 171 -19.59 22.23 3.42
N GLN A 172 -19.69 23.06 2.40
CA GLN A 172 -18.53 23.80 1.92
C GLN A 172 -18.10 24.84 2.95
N GLN A 173 -16.90 24.65 3.50
CA GLN A 173 -16.30 25.59 4.43
C GLN A 173 -15.31 26.51 3.71
N PRO A 174 -15.23 27.80 4.06
CA PRO A 174 -14.19 28.69 3.58
C PRO A 174 -12.83 28.20 4.12
N MET A 175 -11.78 28.41 3.34
CA MET A 175 -10.42 28.12 3.80
C MET A 175 -10.06 29.03 4.98
N PRO A 176 -9.58 28.49 6.11
CA PRO A 176 -9.12 29.32 7.22
C PRO A 176 -7.98 30.25 6.79
N GLU A 177 -8.00 31.50 7.22
CA GLU A 177 -6.98 32.50 6.88
C GLU A 177 -5.55 32.06 7.22
N LYS A 178 -5.38 31.40 8.37
CA LYS A 178 -4.07 30.83 8.78
C LYS A 178 -3.55 29.81 7.78
N LEU A 179 -4.43 28.94 7.28
CA LEU A 179 -4.03 27.95 6.27
C LEU A 179 -3.71 28.64 4.95
N ALA A 180 -4.54 29.58 4.51
CA ALA A 180 -4.29 30.35 3.29
C ALA A 180 -2.92 31.09 3.35
N ALA A 181 -2.59 31.68 4.48
CA ALA A 181 -1.30 32.35 4.68
C ALA A 181 -0.10 31.38 4.59
N VAL A 182 -0.21 30.18 5.20
CA VAL A 182 0.85 29.16 5.12
C VAL A 182 1.01 28.67 3.69
N LEU A 183 -0.09 28.38 3.00
CA LEU A 183 -0.05 27.94 1.60
C LEU A 183 0.53 29.01 0.68
N ALA A 184 0.16 30.28 0.89
CA ALA A 184 0.74 31.39 0.13
C ALA A 184 2.24 31.56 0.39
N ARG A 185 2.69 31.37 1.63
CA ARG A 185 4.11 31.43 1.99
C ARG A 185 4.91 30.31 1.31
N ASP A 186 4.41 29.08 1.32
CA ASP A 186 5.17 27.89 0.92
C ASP A 186 5.06 27.58 -0.58
N PHE A 187 3.94 27.97 -1.21
CA PHE A 187 3.65 27.71 -2.62
C PHE A 187 3.51 28.98 -3.48
N GLY A 188 3.59 30.17 -2.88
CA GLY A 188 3.42 31.45 -3.55
C GLY A 188 1.98 31.96 -3.58
N SER A 189 0.98 31.08 -3.71
CA SER A 189 -0.44 31.39 -3.57
C SER A 189 -1.25 30.13 -3.25
N VAL A 190 -2.51 30.30 -2.86
CA VAL A 190 -3.47 29.18 -2.68
C VAL A 190 -3.75 28.48 -4.02
N GLU A 191 -3.81 29.24 -5.11
CA GLU A 191 -4.01 28.74 -6.47
C GLU A 191 -2.81 27.89 -6.90
N ALA A 192 -1.58 28.36 -6.70
CA ALA A 192 -0.37 27.62 -7.01
C ALA A 192 -0.28 26.30 -6.21
N PHE A 193 -0.68 26.32 -4.93
CA PHE A 193 -0.82 25.11 -4.14
C PHE A 193 -1.82 24.13 -4.78
N ARG A 194 -3.02 24.60 -5.15
CA ARG A 194 -4.05 23.75 -5.76
C ARG A 194 -3.56 23.12 -7.06
N GLU A 195 -2.86 23.85 -7.89
CA GLU A 195 -2.26 23.34 -9.13
C GLU A 195 -1.22 22.28 -8.83
N ALA A 196 -0.29 22.54 -7.90
CA ALA A 196 0.75 21.60 -7.50
C ALA A 196 0.17 20.31 -6.92
N PHE A 197 -0.81 20.43 -6.02
CA PHE A 197 -1.48 19.29 -5.39
C PHE A 197 -2.24 18.44 -6.42
N THR A 198 -2.99 19.10 -7.31
CA THR A 198 -3.73 18.42 -8.38
C THR A 198 -2.77 17.71 -9.34
N LYS A 199 -1.68 18.37 -9.73
CA LYS A 199 -0.66 17.79 -10.61
C LYS A 199 -0.01 16.56 -9.97
N ALA A 200 0.31 16.62 -8.67
CA ALA A 200 0.86 15.49 -7.92
C ALA A 200 -0.13 14.32 -7.86
N ALA A 201 -1.41 14.61 -7.57
CA ALA A 201 -2.45 13.59 -7.45
C ALA A 201 -2.75 12.90 -8.80
N VAL A 202 -2.93 13.67 -9.87
CA VAL A 202 -3.25 13.13 -11.21
C VAL A 202 -2.05 12.44 -11.83
N GLY A 203 -0.83 12.95 -11.58
CA GLY A 203 0.40 12.40 -12.14
C GLY A 203 0.89 11.13 -11.44
N LEU A 204 0.31 10.75 -10.30
CA LEU A 204 0.72 9.55 -9.58
C LEU A 204 0.22 8.30 -10.32
N PHE A 205 1.16 7.54 -10.88
CA PHE A 205 0.85 6.29 -11.58
C PHE A 205 0.44 5.17 -10.62
N GLY A 206 -0.65 4.49 -10.93
CA GLY A 206 -1.21 3.42 -10.10
C GLY A 206 -2.08 3.95 -8.96
N SER A 207 -2.25 3.14 -7.91
CA SER A 207 -2.96 3.55 -6.69
C SER A 207 -2.01 4.17 -5.69
N GLY A 208 -2.31 5.37 -5.21
CA GLY A 208 -1.48 6.07 -4.25
C GLY A 208 -2.21 7.24 -3.61
N TRP A 209 -1.48 8.01 -2.80
CA TRP A 209 -2.01 9.11 -2.01
C TRP A 209 -1.16 10.36 -2.18
N THR A 210 -1.82 11.48 -2.32
CA THR A 210 -1.18 12.80 -2.28
C THR A 210 -1.55 13.48 -0.97
N TRP A 211 -0.55 13.98 -0.26
CA TRP A 211 -0.69 14.53 1.08
C TRP A 211 -0.27 15.98 1.14
N LEU A 212 -1.00 16.78 1.92
CA LEU A 212 -0.52 18.03 2.47
C LEU A 212 -0.15 17.75 3.92
N ALA A 213 1.14 17.87 4.24
CA ALA A 213 1.67 17.67 5.58
C ALA A 213 2.45 18.91 6.03
N GLN A 214 2.49 19.11 7.35
CA GLN A 214 3.27 20.16 8.01
C GLN A 214 4.32 19.52 8.90
#